data_182e4090d8fee1eab608823fd72e7242
#
_entry.id   182e4090d8fee1eab608823fd72e7242
#
_cell.length_a   1.000
_cell.length_b   1.000
_cell.length_c   1.000
_cell.angle_alpha   90.00
_cell.angle_beta   90.00
_cell.angle_gamma   90.00
#
_symmetry.space_group_name_H-M   'P 1'
#
loop_
_entity.id
_entity.type
_entity.pdbx_description
1 polymer ?
#
loop_
_entity_poly.entity_id
_entity_poly.type
_entity_poly.pdbx_seq_one_letter_code
_entity_poly.pdbx_strand_id
1 'polypeptide(L)'
;SFESVRELASTFKANYDGLDVLLNNAGVFTGGLGLTQEGFEIQFGVNHLAHFLLTDLLLDELEKTTAARVVTVTSMLHKKGVIDYDNLRGEKKYNSQAAYNRSKLANVMFGIELAERVKDRGITSNVLHPGAVQTDIARDMPWIVRKVLDLIFISPQKGALTNIMLASDPTVEGITGKYYNQCKLEEYANEANDPAARKRLWEMSEEVTKVP
;
A
#
# COMPACT_ATOMS: atom_id res chain seq x y z
N SER A 1 -6.69 4.29 -13.46
CA SER A 1 -6.53 5.76 -13.62
C SER A 1 -6.88 6.49 -12.34
N PHE A 2 -6.38 7.71 -12.16
CA PHE A 2 -6.77 8.57 -11.03
C PHE A 2 -8.25 8.96 -11.12
N GLU A 3 -8.78 9.10 -12.33
CA GLU A 3 -10.21 9.35 -12.54
C GLU A 3 -11.08 8.27 -11.91
N SER A 4 -10.80 6.99 -12.16
CA SER A 4 -11.57 5.89 -11.57
C SER A 4 -11.46 5.83 -10.03
N VAL A 5 -10.34 6.29 -9.46
CA VAL A 5 -10.19 6.40 -8.00
C VAL A 5 -11.06 7.54 -7.46
N ARG A 6 -11.14 8.67 -8.17
CA ARG A 6 -12.01 9.81 -7.81
C ARG A 6 -13.49 9.45 -7.90
N GLU A 7 -13.87 8.73 -8.96
CA GLU A 7 -15.25 8.22 -9.12
C GLU A 7 -15.64 7.27 -7.98
N LEU A 8 -14.73 6.36 -7.59
CA LEU A 8 -14.93 5.47 -6.44
C LEU A 8 -15.15 6.27 -5.16
N ALA A 9 -14.27 7.23 -4.86
CA ALA A 9 -14.37 8.05 -3.65
C ALA A 9 -15.66 8.90 -3.65
N SER A 10 -16.03 9.49 -4.78
CA SER A 10 -17.27 10.25 -4.95
C SER A 10 -18.50 9.39 -4.73
N THR A 11 -18.51 8.19 -5.34
CA THR A 11 -19.60 7.21 -5.17
C THR A 11 -19.74 6.78 -3.73
N PHE A 12 -18.61 6.53 -3.04
CA PHE A 12 -18.62 6.19 -1.62
C PHE A 12 -19.24 7.31 -0.78
N LYS A 13 -18.76 8.54 -0.94
CA LYS A 13 -19.26 9.72 -0.21
C LYS A 13 -20.75 10.01 -0.45
N ALA A 14 -21.27 9.68 -1.63
CA ALA A 14 -22.69 9.84 -1.95
C ALA A 14 -23.60 8.82 -1.26
N ASN A 15 -23.06 7.68 -0.81
CA ASN A 15 -23.84 6.56 -0.28
C ASN A 15 -23.60 6.27 1.22
N TYR A 16 -22.53 6.79 1.81
CA TYR A 16 -22.11 6.49 3.19
C TYR A 16 -21.66 7.75 3.92
N ASP A 17 -22.01 7.84 5.21
CA ASP A 17 -21.73 9.00 6.07
C ASP A 17 -20.43 8.89 6.87
N GLY A 18 -19.65 7.84 6.67
CA GLY A 18 -18.38 7.63 7.36
C GLY A 18 -17.71 6.32 6.94
N LEU A 19 -16.44 6.16 7.32
CA LEU A 19 -15.63 4.99 6.99
C LEU A 19 -14.82 4.55 8.22
N ASP A 20 -15.10 3.36 8.73
CA ASP A 20 -14.37 2.82 9.89
C ASP A 20 -13.01 2.24 9.52
N VAL A 21 -12.93 1.57 8.37
CA VAL A 21 -11.70 0.89 7.93
C VAL A 21 -11.46 1.09 6.44
N LEU A 22 -10.31 1.64 6.10
CA LEU A 22 -9.79 1.67 4.73
C LEU A 22 -8.67 0.66 4.57
N LEU A 23 -8.92 -0.40 3.79
CA LEU A 23 -7.91 -1.41 3.49
C LEU A 23 -7.31 -1.19 2.09
N ASN A 24 -6.13 -0.60 2.02
CA ASN A 24 -5.33 -0.40 0.81
C ASN A 24 -4.63 -1.72 0.44
N ASN A 25 -5.36 -2.65 -0.14
CA ASN A 25 -4.90 -4.01 -0.43
C ASN A 25 -4.57 -4.26 -1.90
N ALA A 26 -5.22 -3.58 -2.83
CA ALA A 26 -5.00 -3.80 -4.26
C ALA A 26 -3.51 -3.72 -4.63
N GLY A 27 -3.07 -4.58 -5.53
CA GLY A 27 -1.67 -4.56 -5.95
C GLY A 27 -1.41 -5.44 -7.15
N VAL A 28 -0.45 -5.02 -7.95
CA VAL A 28 -0.01 -5.74 -9.15
C VAL A 28 1.49 -5.99 -9.11
N PHE A 29 1.89 -7.08 -9.73
CA PHE A 29 3.26 -7.37 -10.14
C PHE A 29 3.25 -7.68 -11.63
N THR A 30 4.06 -6.98 -12.42
CA THR A 30 4.10 -7.14 -13.88
C THR A 30 5.51 -7.46 -14.35
N GLY A 31 5.65 -8.36 -15.32
CA GLY A 31 6.95 -8.76 -15.86
C GLY A 31 7.58 -7.72 -16.79
N GLY A 32 6.78 -6.85 -17.41
CA GLY A 32 7.19 -5.82 -18.35
C GLY A 32 6.76 -4.41 -17.92
N LEU A 33 7.35 -3.40 -18.54
CA LEU A 33 6.93 -2.01 -18.34
C LEU A 33 5.50 -1.81 -18.86
N GLY A 34 4.63 -1.41 -17.97
CA GLY A 34 3.31 -0.88 -18.26
C GLY A 34 3.18 0.51 -17.65
N LEU A 35 2.31 1.33 -18.21
CA LEU A 35 2.04 2.68 -17.70
C LEU A 35 0.58 2.83 -17.33
N THR A 36 0.28 3.63 -16.31
CA THR A 36 -1.06 4.12 -16.03
C THR A 36 -1.49 5.14 -17.07
N GLN A 37 -2.75 5.56 -17.05
CA GLN A 37 -3.22 6.63 -17.96
C GLN A 37 -2.47 7.94 -17.75
N GLU A 38 -2.01 8.19 -16.53
CA GLU A 38 -1.22 9.37 -16.14
C GLU A 38 0.26 9.21 -16.46
N GLY A 39 0.66 8.07 -17.06
CA GLY A 39 2.02 7.79 -17.50
C GLY A 39 2.98 7.36 -16.40
N PHE A 40 2.51 6.96 -15.22
CA PHE A 40 3.35 6.36 -14.18
C PHE A 40 3.57 4.87 -14.43
N GLU A 41 4.73 4.36 -14.02
CA GLU A 41 5.00 2.92 -14.04
C GLU A 41 3.89 2.18 -13.28
N ILE A 42 3.35 1.14 -13.88
CA ILE A 42 2.06 0.54 -13.46
C ILE A 42 2.06 0.03 -12.01
N GLN A 43 3.18 -0.53 -11.53
CA GLN A 43 3.26 -1.02 -10.17
C GLN A 43 3.33 0.14 -9.16
N PHE A 44 4.05 1.20 -9.48
CA PHE A 44 4.09 2.40 -8.65
C PHE A 44 2.74 3.13 -8.65
N GLY A 45 2.13 3.26 -9.82
CA GLY A 45 0.82 3.90 -9.98
C GLY A 45 -0.30 3.17 -9.23
N VAL A 46 -0.41 1.85 -9.40
CA VAL A 46 -1.48 1.05 -8.77
C VAL A 46 -1.20 0.77 -7.30
N ASN A 47 0.02 0.30 -6.96
CA ASN A 47 0.31 -0.13 -5.61
C ASN A 47 0.47 1.02 -4.61
N HIS A 48 0.85 2.22 -5.09
CA HIS A 48 1.12 3.37 -4.23
C HIS A 48 0.25 4.59 -4.53
N LEU A 49 0.36 5.19 -5.73
CA LEU A 49 -0.31 6.46 -6.01
C LEU A 49 -1.83 6.37 -5.93
N ALA A 50 -2.42 5.25 -6.39
CA ALA A 50 -3.86 5.03 -6.29
C ALA A 50 -4.33 4.92 -4.82
N HIS A 51 -3.57 4.24 -3.97
CA HIS A 51 -3.86 4.14 -2.53
C HIS A 51 -3.68 5.48 -1.82
N PHE A 52 -2.61 6.22 -2.16
CA PHE A 52 -2.40 7.58 -1.66
C PHE A 52 -3.62 8.46 -1.98
N LEU A 53 -4.00 8.54 -3.26
CA LEU A 53 -5.14 9.35 -3.70
C LEU A 53 -6.45 8.93 -3.05
N LEU A 54 -6.74 7.63 -3.00
CA LEU A 54 -7.97 7.12 -2.38
C LEU A 54 -8.04 7.48 -0.90
N THR A 55 -6.93 7.33 -0.19
CA THR A 55 -6.85 7.67 1.23
C THR A 55 -7.04 9.16 1.45
N ASP A 56 -6.36 10.01 0.69
CA ASP A 56 -6.49 11.47 0.76
C ASP A 56 -7.94 11.91 0.53
N LEU A 57 -8.58 11.37 -0.50
CA LEU A 57 -9.99 11.68 -0.82
C LEU A 57 -10.98 11.22 0.26
N LEU A 58 -10.66 10.19 1.04
CA LEU A 58 -11.56 9.62 2.05
C LEU A 58 -11.18 10.00 3.49
N LEU A 59 -10.18 10.87 3.70
CA LEU A 59 -9.76 11.28 5.05
C LEU A 59 -10.91 11.87 5.87
N ASP A 60 -11.72 12.73 5.27
CA ASP A 60 -12.85 13.34 5.97
C ASP A 60 -13.92 12.30 6.36
N GLU A 61 -14.08 11.24 5.56
CA GLU A 61 -15.01 10.14 5.88
C GLU A 61 -14.49 9.27 7.04
N LEU A 62 -13.16 9.09 7.12
CA LEU A 62 -12.51 8.40 8.23
C LEU A 62 -12.62 9.21 9.54
N GLU A 63 -12.55 10.54 9.48
CA GLU A 63 -12.69 11.40 10.66
C GLU A 63 -14.11 11.40 11.27
N LYS A 64 -15.13 11.07 10.49
CA LYS A 64 -16.52 10.99 10.97
C LYS A 64 -16.75 9.82 11.90
N THR A 65 -15.86 8.83 11.92
CA THR A 65 -16.02 7.62 12.73
C THR A 65 -15.04 7.60 13.90
N THR A 66 -15.41 6.89 14.97
CA THR A 66 -14.54 6.75 16.14
C THR A 66 -13.53 5.64 15.90
N ALA A 67 -12.23 5.92 16.15
CA ALA A 67 -11.15 4.95 16.03
C ALA A 67 -10.99 4.35 14.62
N ALA A 68 -11.11 5.20 13.57
CA ALA A 68 -10.92 4.78 12.19
C ALA A 68 -9.51 4.22 11.92
N ARG A 69 -9.42 3.28 10.98
CA ARG A 69 -8.19 2.55 10.68
C ARG A 69 -7.87 2.60 9.20
N VAL A 70 -6.64 2.99 8.88
CA VAL A 70 -6.07 2.80 7.54
C VAL A 70 -5.05 1.67 7.61
N VAL A 71 -5.27 0.63 6.81
CA VAL A 71 -4.42 -0.56 6.74
C VAL A 71 -3.83 -0.66 5.35
N THR A 72 -2.50 -0.58 5.22
CA THR A 72 -1.85 -0.59 3.91
C THR A 72 -1.01 -1.85 3.71
N VAL A 73 -1.31 -2.59 2.65
CA VAL A 73 -0.60 -3.84 2.32
C VAL A 73 0.69 -3.54 1.57
N THR A 74 1.80 -3.97 2.16
CA THR A 74 3.13 -3.94 1.55
C THR A 74 3.65 -5.35 1.27
N SER A 75 4.95 -5.55 1.20
CA SER A 75 5.65 -6.82 1.05
C SER A 75 6.95 -6.79 1.84
N MET A 76 7.48 -7.93 2.28
CA MET A 76 8.83 -7.98 2.87
C MET A 76 9.91 -7.47 1.89
N LEU A 77 9.59 -7.44 0.61
CA LEU A 77 10.47 -6.90 -0.44
C LEU A 77 10.64 -5.38 -0.37
N HIS A 78 9.86 -4.67 0.44
CA HIS A 78 10.08 -3.25 0.72
C HIS A 78 11.48 -2.97 1.28
N LYS A 79 12.07 -3.93 2.01
CA LYS A 79 13.44 -3.83 2.56
C LYS A 79 14.53 -3.79 1.48
N LYS A 80 14.19 -4.09 0.21
CA LYS A 80 15.08 -3.99 -0.96
C LYS A 80 14.67 -2.84 -1.89
N GLY A 81 13.68 -2.05 -1.50
CA GLY A 81 13.19 -0.93 -2.28
C GLY A 81 14.14 0.27 -2.23
N VAL A 82 14.14 1.07 -3.28
CA VAL A 82 14.78 2.39 -3.34
C VAL A 82 13.82 3.31 -4.08
N ILE A 83 13.57 4.51 -3.55
CA ILE A 83 12.75 5.51 -4.22
C ILE A 83 13.62 6.28 -5.21
N ASP A 84 13.56 5.87 -6.48
CA ASP A 84 14.21 6.57 -7.59
C ASP A 84 13.20 7.53 -8.23
N TYR A 85 13.23 8.79 -7.81
CA TYR A 85 12.31 9.84 -8.27
C TYR A 85 12.46 10.16 -9.76
N ASP A 86 13.65 9.89 -10.34
CA ASP A 86 13.93 10.12 -11.76
C ASP A 86 13.51 8.92 -12.65
N ASN A 87 12.78 7.96 -12.10
CA ASN A 87 12.37 6.74 -12.80
C ASN A 87 10.95 6.27 -12.38
N LEU A 88 10.09 7.19 -12.05
CA LEU A 88 8.71 6.86 -11.65
C LEU A 88 7.81 6.52 -12.85
N ARG A 89 8.26 6.82 -14.06
CA ARG A 89 7.56 6.56 -15.32
C ARG A 89 8.23 5.47 -16.16
N GLY A 90 9.34 4.89 -15.67
CA GLY A 90 10.11 3.89 -16.41
C GLY A 90 11.07 4.51 -17.43
N GLU A 91 11.60 5.70 -17.15
CA GLU A 91 12.52 6.46 -18.01
C GLU A 91 13.87 5.76 -18.19
N LYS A 92 14.29 4.99 -17.20
CA LYS A 92 15.53 4.21 -17.22
C LYS A 92 15.27 2.76 -17.64
N LYS A 93 16.33 1.97 -17.80
CA LYS A 93 16.19 0.53 -18.06
C LYS A 93 15.27 -0.11 -17.03
N TYR A 94 14.15 -0.67 -17.47
CA TYR A 94 13.13 -1.25 -16.62
C TYR A 94 13.61 -2.56 -15.96
N ASN A 95 13.33 -2.66 -14.68
CA ASN A 95 13.45 -3.89 -13.91
C ASN A 95 12.19 -4.05 -13.05
N SER A 96 11.38 -5.04 -13.38
CA SER A 96 10.07 -5.25 -12.72
C SER A 96 10.18 -5.52 -11.22
N GLN A 97 11.22 -6.24 -10.79
CA GLN A 97 11.44 -6.51 -9.37
C GLN A 97 11.83 -5.23 -8.61
N ALA A 98 12.68 -4.40 -9.19
CA ALA A 98 13.06 -3.12 -8.59
C ALA A 98 11.85 -2.16 -8.52
N ALA A 99 11.00 -2.12 -9.55
CA ALA A 99 9.77 -1.34 -9.57
C ALA A 99 8.78 -1.81 -8.49
N TYR A 100 8.60 -3.12 -8.35
CA TYR A 100 7.77 -3.69 -7.28
C TYR A 100 8.31 -3.34 -5.88
N ASN A 101 9.61 -3.57 -5.65
CA ASN A 101 10.24 -3.26 -4.37
C ASN A 101 10.07 -1.79 -4.01
N ARG A 102 10.25 -0.89 -4.99
CA ARG A 102 10.02 0.56 -4.87
C ARG A 102 8.58 0.87 -4.45
N SER A 103 7.60 0.30 -5.15
CA SER A 103 6.18 0.52 -4.83
C SER A 103 5.82 0.05 -3.42
N LYS A 104 6.42 -1.05 -2.96
CA LYS A 104 6.18 -1.59 -1.62
C LYS A 104 6.91 -0.83 -0.52
N LEU A 105 8.09 -0.26 -0.79
CA LEU A 105 8.74 0.69 0.10
C LEU A 105 7.90 1.98 0.21
N ALA A 106 7.41 2.50 -0.91
CA ALA A 106 6.54 3.68 -0.91
C ALA A 106 5.29 3.47 -0.03
N ASN A 107 4.70 2.27 -0.03
CA ASN A 107 3.57 1.94 0.85
C ASN A 107 3.94 1.97 2.34
N VAL A 108 5.12 1.50 2.71
CA VAL A 108 5.60 1.61 4.10
C VAL A 108 5.79 3.08 4.48
N MET A 109 6.53 3.83 3.67
CA MET A 109 6.78 5.25 3.92
C MET A 109 5.48 6.05 4.01
N PHE A 110 4.52 5.78 3.12
CA PHE A 110 3.19 6.38 3.13
C PHE A 110 2.44 6.08 4.44
N GLY A 111 2.35 4.81 4.83
CA GLY A 111 1.58 4.43 6.02
C GLY A 111 2.16 5.00 7.32
N ILE A 112 3.49 5.09 7.43
CA ILE A 112 4.17 5.69 8.59
C ILE A 112 4.00 7.22 8.59
N GLU A 113 4.14 7.87 7.44
CA GLU A 113 3.91 9.31 7.32
C GLU A 113 2.45 9.69 7.58
N LEU A 114 1.51 8.89 7.07
CA LEU A 114 0.08 9.08 7.35
C LEU A 114 -0.20 9.02 8.86
N ALA A 115 0.37 8.03 9.57
CA ALA A 115 0.21 7.90 11.01
C ALA A 115 0.60 9.18 11.76
N GLU A 116 1.68 9.84 11.37
CA GLU A 116 2.12 11.11 11.96
C GLU A 116 1.16 12.26 11.64
N ARG A 117 0.64 12.30 10.42
CA ARG A 117 -0.25 13.37 9.95
C ARG A 117 -1.65 13.32 10.53
N VAL A 118 -2.12 12.12 10.89
CA VAL A 118 -3.50 11.92 11.39
C VAL A 118 -3.57 11.61 12.89
N LYS A 119 -2.44 11.71 13.62
CA LYS A 119 -2.36 11.35 15.05
C LYS A 119 -3.40 12.03 15.94
N ASP A 120 -3.76 13.28 15.61
CA ASP A 120 -4.73 14.08 16.37
C ASP A 120 -6.13 14.03 15.76
N ARG A 121 -6.37 13.19 14.74
CA ARG A 121 -7.62 13.07 13.98
C ARG A 121 -8.42 11.80 14.33
N GLY A 122 -8.02 11.05 15.36
CA GLY A 122 -8.71 9.80 15.75
C GLY A 122 -8.54 8.64 14.75
N ILE A 123 -7.60 8.77 13.80
CA ILE A 123 -7.32 7.77 12.77
C ILE A 123 -6.00 7.08 13.08
N THR A 124 -5.94 5.76 12.94
CA THR A 124 -4.69 4.99 12.99
C THR A 124 -4.27 4.54 11.60
N SER A 125 -2.97 4.49 11.34
CA SER A 125 -2.41 3.99 10.09
C SER A 125 -1.32 2.96 10.38
N ASN A 126 -1.51 1.73 9.88
CA ASN A 126 -0.53 0.66 10.02
C ASN A 126 -0.27 -0.03 8.69
N VAL A 127 0.89 -0.62 8.56
CA VAL A 127 1.29 -1.33 7.35
C VAL A 127 1.56 -2.80 7.65
N LEU A 128 1.33 -3.67 6.67
CA LEU A 128 1.54 -5.09 6.85
C LEU A 128 2.10 -5.80 5.62
N HIS A 129 2.82 -6.89 5.86
CA HIS A 129 3.08 -7.92 4.87
C HIS A 129 2.17 -9.13 5.14
N PRO A 130 1.37 -9.58 4.15
CA PRO A 130 0.41 -10.68 4.36
C PRO A 130 1.07 -12.06 4.42
N GLY A 131 2.40 -12.15 4.23
CA GLY A 131 3.11 -13.40 3.95
C GLY A 131 3.24 -13.65 2.45
N ALA A 132 3.97 -14.69 2.08
CA ALA A 132 4.02 -15.17 0.70
C ALA A 132 2.72 -15.92 0.38
N VAL A 133 1.68 -15.20 0.00
CA VAL A 133 0.36 -15.76 -0.29
C VAL A 133 0.35 -16.34 -1.71
N GLN A 134 -0.23 -17.52 -1.85
CA GLN A 134 -0.53 -18.09 -3.16
C GLN A 134 -1.59 -17.22 -3.86
N THR A 135 -1.14 -16.35 -4.74
CA THR A 135 -1.99 -15.48 -5.54
C THR A 135 -1.82 -15.82 -7.03
N ASP A 136 -2.66 -15.27 -7.88
CA ASP A 136 -2.58 -15.39 -9.35
C ASP A 136 -1.24 -14.91 -9.95
N ILE A 137 -0.35 -14.35 -9.16
CA ILE A 137 1.03 -13.97 -9.55
C ILE A 137 1.82 -15.19 -10.11
N ALA A 138 1.50 -16.41 -9.65
CA ALA A 138 2.13 -17.64 -10.13
C ALA A 138 1.43 -18.26 -11.36
N ARG A 139 0.35 -17.64 -11.87
CA ARG A 139 -0.48 -18.24 -12.95
C ARG A 139 0.32 -18.59 -14.19
N ASP A 140 1.25 -17.72 -14.59
CA ASP A 140 2.02 -17.86 -15.83
C ASP A 140 3.37 -18.57 -15.66
N MET A 141 3.63 -19.13 -14.46
CA MET A 141 4.88 -19.84 -14.18
C MET A 141 4.79 -21.33 -14.56
N PRO A 142 5.93 -21.96 -14.96
CA PRO A 142 5.99 -23.41 -15.24
C PRO A 142 5.47 -24.22 -14.04
N TRP A 143 4.76 -25.31 -14.32
CA TRP A 143 4.12 -26.15 -13.30
C TRP A 143 5.06 -26.67 -12.21
N ILE A 144 6.33 -26.94 -12.54
CA ILE A 144 7.36 -27.39 -11.59
C ILE A 144 7.68 -26.27 -10.57
N VAL A 145 7.78 -25.02 -11.05
CA VAL A 145 8.00 -23.83 -10.22
C VAL A 145 6.80 -23.61 -9.29
N ARG A 146 5.59 -23.78 -9.82
CA ARG A 146 4.36 -23.67 -9.02
C ARG A 146 4.34 -24.70 -7.88
N LYS A 147 4.70 -25.97 -8.11
CA LYS A 147 4.77 -26.99 -7.05
C LYS A 147 5.79 -26.66 -5.94
N VAL A 148 6.93 -26.06 -6.29
CA VAL A 148 7.91 -25.63 -5.30
C VAL A 148 7.37 -24.41 -4.52
N LEU A 149 6.68 -23.51 -5.20
CA LEU A 149 6.06 -22.35 -4.59
C LEU A 149 4.89 -22.73 -3.66
N ASP A 150 4.12 -23.77 -4.00
CA ASP A 150 3.03 -24.30 -3.15
C ASP A 150 3.53 -24.77 -1.76
N LEU A 151 4.82 -25.12 -1.65
CA LEU A 151 5.43 -25.49 -0.36
C LEU A 151 5.85 -24.27 0.48
N ILE A 152 6.00 -23.11 -0.15
CA ILE A 152 6.50 -21.88 0.48
C ILE A 152 5.36 -20.89 0.71
N PHE A 153 4.33 -20.90 -0.17
CA PHE A 153 3.20 -20.00 -0.08
C PHE A 153 2.20 -20.44 1.00
N ILE A 154 1.74 -19.45 1.74
CA ILE A 154 0.64 -19.63 2.70
C ILE A 154 -0.70 -19.56 1.97
N SER A 155 -1.71 -20.23 2.52
CA SER A 155 -3.07 -20.15 1.97
C SER A 155 -3.61 -18.70 2.03
N PRO A 156 -4.53 -18.31 1.12
CA PRO A 156 -5.16 -16.99 1.17
C PRO A 156 -5.78 -16.68 2.54
N GLN A 157 -6.36 -17.67 3.21
CA GLN A 157 -6.94 -17.54 4.54
C GLN A 157 -5.89 -17.14 5.58
N LYS A 158 -4.71 -17.76 5.56
CA LYS A 158 -3.58 -17.40 6.45
C LYS A 158 -3.04 -16.01 6.10
N GLY A 159 -2.96 -15.68 4.82
CA GLY A 159 -2.54 -14.35 4.35
C GLY A 159 -3.46 -13.23 4.80
N ALA A 160 -4.76 -13.51 4.93
CA ALA A 160 -5.74 -12.54 5.38
C ALA A 160 -5.69 -12.25 6.90
N LEU A 161 -5.08 -13.11 7.71
CA LEU A 161 -5.14 -12.96 9.18
C LEU A 161 -4.58 -11.63 9.67
N THR A 162 -3.46 -11.16 9.12
CA THR A 162 -2.88 -9.87 9.53
C THR A 162 -3.76 -8.69 9.09
N ASN A 163 -4.38 -8.78 7.89
CA ASN A 163 -5.35 -7.79 7.43
C ASN A 163 -6.56 -7.71 8.37
N ILE A 164 -7.14 -8.87 8.72
CA ILE A 164 -8.29 -8.96 9.62
C ILE A 164 -7.93 -8.43 11.00
N MET A 165 -6.79 -8.83 11.56
CA MET A 165 -6.31 -8.35 12.85
C MET A 165 -6.23 -6.82 12.87
N LEU A 166 -5.53 -6.20 11.90
CA LEU A 166 -5.39 -4.74 11.87
C LEU A 166 -6.71 -4.02 11.59
N ALA A 167 -7.61 -4.64 10.84
CA ALA A 167 -8.90 -4.05 10.52
C ALA A 167 -9.90 -4.11 11.68
N SER A 168 -9.90 -5.18 12.50
CA SER A 168 -11.02 -5.44 13.41
C SER A 168 -10.66 -5.88 14.83
N ASP A 169 -9.39 -6.26 15.11
CA ASP A 169 -9.03 -6.73 16.45
C ASP A 169 -8.95 -5.55 17.44
N PRO A 170 -9.65 -5.61 18.60
CA PRO A 170 -9.55 -4.57 19.63
C PRO A 170 -8.15 -4.44 20.23
N THR A 171 -7.31 -5.48 20.19
CA THR A 171 -5.96 -5.44 20.78
C THR A 171 -5.01 -4.51 20.07
N VAL A 172 -5.33 -4.08 18.85
CA VAL A 172 -4.54 -3.11 18.07
C VAL A 172 -5.19 -1.72 18.03
N GLU A 173 -6.23 -1.49 18.83
CA GLU A 173 -6.86 -0.17 18.91
C GLU A 173 -5.87 0.88 19.41
N GLY A 174 -5.86 2.05 18.76
CA GLY A 174 -4.93 3.14 19.07
C GLY A 174 -3.47 2.90 18.67
N ILE A 175 -3.10 1.69 18.24
CA ILE A 175 -1.76 1.41 17.74
C ILE A 175 -1.62 1.98 16.32
N THR A 176 -0.63 2.84 16.12
CA THR A 176 -0.41 3.52 14.84
C THR A 176 1.08 3.56 14.47
N GLY A 177 1.39 3.74 13.19
CA GLY A 177 2.75 3.87 12.69
C GLY A 177 3.58 2.58 12.80
N LYS A 178 2.94 1.40 12.73
CA LYS A 178 3.60 0.11 12.92
C LYS A 178 3.56 -0.75 11.66
N TYR A 179 4.56 -1.64 11.56
CA TYR A 179 4.62 -2.66 10.53
C TYR A 179 4.43 -4.05 11.14
N TYR A 180 3.60 -4.84 10.49
CA TYR A 180 3.25 -6.19 10.92
C TYR A 180 3.60 -7.23 9.85
N ASN A 181 4.12 -8.37 10.30
CA ASN A 181 4.29 -9.57 9.51
C ASN A 181 3.71 -10.76 10.27
N GLN A 182 2.79 -11.51 9.66
CA GLN A 182 2.13 -12.67 10.28
C GLN A 182 1.60 -12.36 11.70
N CYS A 183 0.85 -11.28 11.84
CA CYS A 183 0.28 -10.77 13.10
C CYS A 183 1.31 -10.37 14.17
N LYS A 184 2.58 -10.20 13.82
CA LYS A 184 3.64 -9.78 14.74
C LYS A 184 4.24 -8.45 14.31
N LEU A 185 4.57 -7.63 15.30
CA LEU A 185 5.35 -6.41 15.07
C LEU A 185 6.75 -6.77 14.56
N GLU A 186 7.19 -6.10 13.51
CA GLU A 186 8.54 -6.20 12.97
C GLU A 186 9.09 -4.82 12.58
N GLU A 187 10.40 -4.76 12.41
CA GLU A 187 11.09 -3.59 11.88
C GLU A 187 10.89 -3.49 10.35
N TYR A 188 10.62 -2.30 9.88
CA TYR A 188 10.56 -1.98 8.46
C TYR A 188 11.91 -1.46 7.91
N ALA A 189 11.98 -1.16 6.61
CA ALA A 189 13.19 -0.66 5.96
C ALA A 189 13.69 0.65 6.59
N ASN A 190 15.00 0.78 6.76
CA ASN A 190 15.63 1.95 7.38
C ASN A 190 15.28 3.26 6.66
N GLU A 191 15.11 3.24 5.35
CA GLU A 191 14.73 4.39 4.53
C GLU A 191 13.38 4.99 4.97
N ALA A 192 12.47 4.15 5.48
CA ALA A 192 11.20 4.62 6.01
C ALA A 192 11.31 5.23 7.43
N ASN A 193 12.46 5.11 8.10
CA ASN A 193 12.74 5.81 9.36
C ASN A 193 13.11 7.29 9.16
N ASP A 194 13.54 7.67 7.95
CA ASP A 194 13.90 9.06 7.64
C ASP A 194 12.65 9.93 7.41
N PRO A 195 12.31 10.87 8.32
CA PRO A 195 11.15 11.74 8.16
C PRO A 195 11.23 12.63 6.92
N ALA A 196 12.45 13.05 6.53
CA ALA A 196 12.62 13.90 5.36
C ALA A 196 12.34 13.12 4.07
N ALA A 197 12.77 11.86 4.01
CA ALA A 197 12.47 10.98 2.88
C ALA A 197 10.95 10.69 2.77
N ARG A 198 10.27 10.42 3.90
CA ARG A 198 8.81 10.21 3.93
C ARG A 198 8.06 11.45 3.47
N LYS A 199 8.44 12.63 4.00
CA LYS A 199 7.83 13.91 3.63
C LYS A 199 8.01 14.18 2.13
N ARG A 200 9.20 13.97 1.58
CA ARG A 200 9.47 14.13 0.14
C ARG A 200 8.58 13.24 -0.72
N LEU A 201 8.43 11.96 -0.33
CA LEU A 201 7.56 11.03 -1.05
C LEU A 201 6.09 11.49 -0.97
N TRP A 202 5.65 11.95 0.18
CA TRP A 202 4.30 12.47 0.38
C TRP A 202 4.02 13.67 -0.53
N GLU A 203 4.88 14.70 -0.48
CA GLU A 203 4.74 15.92 -1.28
C GLU A 203 4.72 15.61 -2.78
N MET A 204 5.60 14.73 -3.24
CA MET A 204 5.60 14.28 -4.64
C MET A 204 4.30 13.55 -4.99
N SER A 205 3.83 12.61 -4.12
CA SER A 205 2.58 11.87 -4.36
C SER A 205 1.38 12.82 -4.40
N GLU A 206 1.32 13.78 -3.51
CA GLU A 206 0.29 14.82 -3.46
C GLU A 206 0.31 15.69 -4.72
N GLU A 207 1.48 16.13 -5.17
CA GLU A 207 1.63 16.94 -6.39
C GLU A 207 1.10 16.20 -7.62
N VAL A 208 1.53 14.96 -7.82
CA VAL A 208 1.18 14.20 -9.04
C VAL A 208 -0.25 13.68 -9.05
N THR A 209 -0.88 13.53 -7.89
CA THR A 209 -2.28 13.08 -7.79
C THR A 209 -3.29 14.22 -7.78
N LYS A 210 -2.88 15.47 -7.53
CA LYS A 210 -3.74 16.66 -7.61
C LYS A 210 -4.02 17.12 -9.04
N VAL A 211 -3.20 16.71 -10.00
CA VAL A 211 -3.39 17.09 -11.41
C VAL A 211 -4.68 16.48 -11.94
N PRO A 212 -5.58 17.26 -12.57
CA PRO A 212 -6.84 16.79 -13.13
C PRO A 212 -6.63 15.78 -14.25
#